data_b2d1d58af800c31801e485b140c2f6f1
#
_entry.id   b2d1d58af800c31801e485b140c2f6f1
#
_cell.length_a   1.000
_cell.length_b   1.000
_cell.length_c   1.000
_cell.angle_alpha   90.00
_cell.angle_beta   90.00
_cell.angle_gamma   90.00
#
_symmetry.space_group_name_H-M   'P 1'
#
loop_
_entity.id
_entity.type
_entity.pdbx_description
1 polymer ?
#
loop_
_entity_poly.entity_id
_entity_poly.type
_entity_poly.pdbx_seq_one_letter_code
_entity_poly.pdbx_strand_id
1 'polypeptide(L)'
;MLPSGPAFPSPAPGEVETIVAGTAGAAQTQTAVLLPATPTLTFTPTVTRTPTLTPTFTPTFIWRLRSATPQKTATSTLGVTQGDMECRLISQDPEDGTEFAPNTDFDAVWRVRNTGTAAWDENGIDFAYVSGRKMHKRAVYDLPDNVNKGESINLVVDMVAPEENGTYKVVWSLRRGGNDFCHVDLTIKVK
;
A
#
# COMPACT_ATOMS: atom_id res chain seq x y z
N MET A 1 25.42 -13.65 52.59
CA MET A 1 24.10 -13.71 53.23
C MET A 1 23.18 -12.78 52.45
N LEU A 2 22.25 -13.32 51.71
CA LEU A 2 21.23 -12.55 51.01
C LEU A 2 20.01 -12.39 51.93
N PRO A 3 19.36 -11.23 51.99
CA PRO A 3 18.17 -11.06 52.82
C PRO A 3 16.99 -11.80 52.17
N SER A 4 16.29 -12.62 52.99
CA SER A 4 15.05 -13.29 52.61
C SER A 4 13.95 -12.24 52.42
N GLY A 5 13.33 -12.21 51.25
CA GLY A 5 12.16 -11.37 50.96
C GLY A 5 10.91 -11.85 51.72
N PRO A 6 9.90 -10.98 51.90
CA PRO A 6 8.68 -11.33 52.63
C PRO A 6 7.92 -12.45 51.93
N ALA A 7 7.51 -13.47 52.71
CA ALA A 7 6.65 -14.54 52.23
C ALA A 7 5.22 -14.03 52.05
N PHE A 8 4.64 -14.22 50.85
CA PHE A 8 3.23 -13.97 50.61
C PHE A 8 2.39 -15.09 51.24
N PRO A 9 1.30 -14.77 51.94
CA PRO A 9 0.40 -15.81 52.46
C PRO A 9 -0.24 -16.61 51.33
N SER A 10 -0.17 -17.94 51.44
CA SER A 10 -0.84 -18.84 50.52
C SER A 10 -2.34 -18.83 50.79
N PRO A 11 -3.22 -18.72 49.79
CA PRO A 11 -4.66 -18.74 50.03
C PRO A 11 -5.12 -20.10 50.55
N ALA A 12 -6.09 -20.11 51.47
CA ALA A 12 -6.67 -21.34 52.04
C ALA A 12 -7.38 -22.17 50.96
N PRO A 13 -7.36 -23.51 51.06
CA PRO A 13 -8.07 -24.36 50.11
C PRO A 13 -9.62 -24.08 50.17
N GLY A 14 -10.16 -23.67 49.03
CA GLY A 14 -11.58 -23.32 48.88
C GLY A 14 -11.86 -21.87 48.44
N GLU A 15 -10.96 -20.89 48.72
CA GLU A 15 -11.16 -19.50 48.32
C GLU A 15 -11.04 -19.30 46.78
N VAL A 16 -10.21 -20.08 46.14
CA VAL A 16 -9.99 -19.99 44.68
C VAL A 16 -11.23 -20.44 43.91
N GLU A 17 -11.94 -21.47 44.39
CA GLU A 17 -13.16 -21.95 43.72
C GLU A 17 -14.30 -20.95 43.78
N THR A 18 -14.43 -20.22 44.89
CA THR A 18 -15.49 -19.21 45.05
C THR A 18 -15.25 -18.01 44.13
N ILE A 19 -14.01 -17.60 43.95
CA ILE A 19 -13.64 -16.49 43.04
C ILE A 19 -13.87 -16.87 41.57
N VAL A 20 -13.51 -18.09 41.17
CA VAL A 20 -13.70 -18.57 39.79
C VAL A 20 -15.19 -18.73 39.47
N ALA A 21 -16.01 -19.26 40.39
CA ALA A 21 -17.43 -19.41 40.18
C ALA A 21 -18.18 -18.05 40.10
N GLY A 22 -17.74 -17.06 40.89
CA GLY A 22 -18.31 -15.71 40.86
C GLY A 22 -18.00 -14.99 39.54
N THR A 23 -16.80 -15.14 39.02
CA THR A 23 -16.35 -14.52 37.75
C THR A 23 -17.08 -15.16 36.54
N ALA A 24 -17.24 -16.46 36.52
CA ALA A 24 -17.97 -17.15 35.47
C ALA A 24 -19.46 -16.80 35.40
N GLY A 25 -20.11 -16.63 36.56
CA GLY A 25 -21.51 -16.20 36.66
C GLY A 25 -21.74 -14.77 36.17
N ALA A 26 -20.80 -13.85 36.47
CA ALA A 26 -20.90 -12.48 36.01
C ALA A 26 -20.69 -12.35 34.47
N ALA A 27 -19.82 -13.17 33.87
CA ALA A 27 -19.59 -13.17 32.41
C ALA A 27 -20.83 -13.66 31.63
N GLN A 28 -21.56 -14.65 32.14
CA GLN A 28 -22.77 -15.16 31.47
C GLN A 28 -23.95 -14.18 31.51
N THR A 29 -24.09 -13.37 32.58
CA THR A 29 -25.19 -12.43 32.71
C THR A 29 -25.03 -11.21 31.79
N GLN A 30 -23.79 -10.81 31.47
CA GLN A 30 -23.54 -9.67 30.58
C GLN A 30 -23.76 -10.01 29.09
N THR A 31 -23.58 -11.26 28.67
CA THR A 31 -23.76 -11.65 27.27
C THR A 31 -25.24 -11.64 26.83
N ALA A 32 -26.18 -11.84 27.76
CA ALA A 32 -27.61 -11.85 27.45
C ALA A 32 -28.22 -10.44 27.23
N VAL A 33 -27.55 -9.37 27.70
CA VAL A 33 -28.08 -7.99 27.64
C VAL A 33 -27.62 -7.25 26.38
N LEU A 34 -26.61 -7.75 25.66
CA LEU A 34 -25.94 -7.04 24.55
C LEU A 34 -26.30 -7.54 23.15
N LEU A 35 -27.35 -8.36 23.00
CA LEU A 35 -27.83 -8.73 21.67
C LEU A 35 -28.83 -7.69 21.16
N PRO A 36 -28.48 -6.72 20.32
CA PRO A 36 -29.44 -5.88 19.63
C PRO A 36 -30.26 -6.75 18.68
N ALA A 37 -31.57 -6.55 18.65
CA ALA A 37 -32.42 -7.18 17.66
C ALA A 37 -31.91 -6.87 16.26
N THR A 38 -31.54 -7.89 15.51
CA THR A 38 -31.06 -7.75 14.13
C THR A 38 -32.21 -7.23 13.26
N PRO A 39 -32.13 -6.05 12.64
CA PRO A 39 -33.15 -5.60 11.70
C PRO A 39 -33.13 -6.52 10.48
N THR A 40 -34.22 -7.22 10.23
CA THR A 40 -34.42 -7.97 8.99
C THR A 40 -34.64 -6.98 7.86
N LEU A 41 -33.65 -6.85 6.97
CA LEU A 41 -33.79 -6.05 5.76
C LEU A 41 -34.73 -6.78 4.79
N THR A 42 -35.96 -6.32 4.69
CA THR A 42 -36.89 -6.75 3.65
C THR A 42 -36.55 -6.02 2.37
N PHE A 43 -36.02 -6.75 1.35
CA PHE A 43 -35.78 -6.19 0.03
C PHE A 43 -37.10 -6.02 -0.69
N THR A 44 -37.53 -4.78 -0.88
CA THR A 44 -38.61 -4.43 -1.79
C THR A 44 -38.08 -4.46 -3.23
N PRO A 45 -38.60 -5.28 -4.14
CA PRO A 45 -38.16 -5.28 -5.52
C PRO A 45 -38.58 -3.97 -6.19
N THR A 46 -37.60 -3.11 -6.49
CA THR A 46 -37.79 -1.91 -7.31
C THR A 46 -37.87 -2.34 -8.76
N VAL A 47 -39.03 -2.09 -9.41
CA VAL A 47 -39.22 -2.33 -10.84
C VAL A 47 -38.38 -1.33 -11.63
N THR A 48 -37.19 -1.74 -12.04
CA THR A 48 -36.33 -0.93 -12.91
C THR A 48 -36.89 -0.95 -14.32
N ARG A 49 -37.36 0.19 -14.80
CA ARG A 49 -37.73 0.34 -16.21
C ARG A 49 -36.46 0.31 -17.05
N THR A 50 -36.29 -0.72 -17.86
CA THR A 50 -35.23 -0.83 -18.84
C THR A 50 -35.43 0.26 -19.90
N PRO A 51 -34.45 1.15 -20.17
CA PRO A 51 -34.59 2.10 -21.27
C PRO A 51 -34.51 1.35 -22.61
N THR A 52 -35.57 1.49 -23.40
CA THR A 52 -35.61 1.01 -24.79
C THR A 52 -34.67 1.87 -25.61
N LEU A 53 -33.64 1.28 -26.20
CA LEU A 53 -32.73 1.97 -27.12
C LEU A 53 -33.50 2.22 -28.44
N THR A 54 -33.87 3.47 -28.70
CA THR A 54 -34.40 3.90 -29.96
C THR A 54 -33.23 4.02 -30.96
N PRO A 55 -33.23 3.33 -32.12
CA PRO A 55 -32.15 3.49 -33.07
C PRO A 55 -32.28 4.88 -33.73
N THR A 56 -31.29 5.72 -33.45
CA THR A 56 -31.13 7.00 -34.12
C THR A 56 -30.37 6.77 -35.43
N PHE A 57 -31.04 6.98 -36.55
CA PHE A 57 -30.39 6.96 -37.86
C PHE A 57 -29.54 8.23 -38.01
N THR A 58 -28.24 8.09 -37.94
CA THR A 58 -27.31 9.16 -38.26
C THR A 58 -27.12 9.21 -39.79
N PRO A 59 -27.40 10.31 -40.48
CA PRO A 59 -27.10 10.40 -41.92
C PRO A 59 -25.59 10.37 -42.13
N THR A 60 -25.11 9.34 -42.82
CA THR A 60 -23.70 9.23 -43.17
C THR A 60 -23.43 10.12 -44.36
N PHE A 61 -22.80 11.27 -44.17
CA PHE A 61 -22.24 12.06 -45.26
C PHE A 61 -21.00 11.38 -45.81
N ILE A 62 -21.09 10.87 -47.04
CA ILE A 62 -19.94 10.29 -47.73
C ILE A 62 -19.16 11.42 -48.40
N TRP A 63 -18.14 11.95 -47.72
CA TRP A 63 -17.16 12.81 -48.37
C TRP A 63 -16.20 11.92 -49.17
N ARG A 64 -16.31 11.96 -50.52
CA ARG A 64 -15.26 11.39 -51.37
C ARG A 64 -14.04 12.31 -51.30
N LEU A 65 -13.13 12.10 -50.35
CA LEU A 65 -11.79 12.68 -50.45
C LEU A 65 -11.09 11.99 -51.64
N ARG A 66 -10.63 12.80 -52.57
CA ARG A 66 -9.65 12.32 -53.53
C ARG A 66 -8.45 11.81 -52.78
N SER A 67 -8.17 10.52 -52.98
CA SER A 67 -7.01 9.85 -52.40
C SER A 67 -5.75 10.56 -52.87
N ALA A 68 -5.16 11.39 -52.04
CA ALA A 68 -3.75 11.73 -52.15
C ALA A 68 -2.98 10.46 -51.76
N THR A 69 -2.18 9.95 -52.65
CA THR A 69 -1.27 8.84 -52.43
C THR A 69 -0.51 9.12 -51.13
N PRO A 70 -0.57 8.27 -50.09
CA PRO A 70 0.19 8.52 -48.89
C PRO A 70 1.67 8.41 -49.25
N GLN A 71 2.34 9.55 -49.32
CA GLN A 71 3.77 9.59 -49.27
C GLN A 71 4.15 8.94 -47.93
N LYS A 72 4.83 7.79 -48.00
CA LYS A 72 5.38 7.15 -46.80
C LYS A 72 6.41 8.10 -46.20
N THR A 73 5.94 8.97 -45.34
CA THR A 73 6.83 9.65 -44.40
C THR A 73 7.35 8.54 -43.49
N ALA A 74 8.58 8.14 -43.71
CA ALA A 74 9.30 7.32 -42.74
C ALA A 74 9.37 8.14 -41.46
N THR A 75 8.40 8.00 -40.58
CA THR A 75 8.55 8.40 -39.20
C THR A 75 9.66 7.51 -38.66
N SER A 76 10.86 8.06 -38.55
CA SER A 76 11.91 7.46 -37.74
C SER A 76 11.35 7.42 -36.32
N THR A 77 10.68 6.34 -36.00
CA THR A 77 10.50 5.94 -34.62
C THR A 77 11.92 5.70 -34.13
N LEU A 78 12.52 6.71 -33.49
CA LEU A 78 13.69 6.47 -32.64
C LEU A 78 13.17 5.40 -31.69
N GLY A 79 13.52 4.15 -31.96
CA GLY A 79 13.23 3.04 -31.09
C GLY A 79 13.91 3.36 -29.78
N VAL A 80 13.15 3.85 -28.79
CA VAL A 80 13.63 3.88 -27.42
C VAL A 80 13.87 2.41 -27.11
N THR A 81 15.14 2.01 -27.06
CA THR A 81 15.53 0.68 -26.61
C THR A 81 15.10 0.62 -25.14
N GLN A 82 14.00 -0.08 -24.90
CA GLN A 82 13.51 -0.30 -23.53
C GLN A 82 14.56 -1.14 -22.82
N GLY A 83 15.11 -0.62 -21.72
CA GLY A 83 16.05 -1.34 -20.89
C GLY A 83 15.43 -2.59 -20.27
N ASP A 84 16.26 -3.55 -19.91
CA ASP A 84 15.76 -4.79 -19.26
C ASP A 84 15.16 -4.51 -17.90
N MET A 85 15.74 -3.57 -17.16
CA MET A 85 15.33 -3.19 -15.81
C MET A 85 14.90 -1.72 -15.80
N GLU A 86 13.61 -1.49 -16.00
CA GLU A 86 13.01 -0.15 -15.96
C GLU A 86 11.75 -0.14 -15.14
N CYS A 87 11.45 0.99 -14.51
CA CYS A 87 10.23 1.20 -13.76
C CYS A 87 9.56 2.53 -14.05
N ARG A 88 8.29 2.61 -13.64
CA ARG A 88 7.54 3.85 -13.59
C ARG A 88 6.81 3.95 -12.26
N LEU A 89 6.99 5.06 -11.55
CA LEU A 89 6.16 5.41 -10.39
C LEU A 89 4.72 5.68 -10.85
N ILE A 90 3.77 5.02 -10.23
CA ILE A 90 2.33 5.18 -10.51
C ILE A 90 1.68 6.08 -9.48
N SER A 91 1.97 5.85 -8.21
CA SER A 91 1.47 6.66 -7.08
C SER A 91 2.38 6.51 -5.88
N GLN A 92 2.30 7.44 -4.97
CA GLN A 92 2.94 7.36 -3.65
C GLN A 92 1.98 7.86 -2.57
N ASP A 93 2.16 7.34 -1.37
CA ASP A 93 1.48 7.76 -0.16
C ASP A 93 2.48 7.67 1.02
N PRO A 94 2.71 8.75 1.77
CA PRO A 94 2.14 10.10 1.61
C PRO A 94 2.65 10.82 0.35
N GLU A 95 1.90 11.84 -0.09
CA GLU A 95 2.35 12.72 -1.16
C GLU A 95 3.52 13.61 -0.70
N ASP A 96 4.34 14.07 -1.66
CA ASP A 96 5.43 15.00 -1.36
C ASP A 96 4.93 16.28 -0.68
N GLY A 97 5.63 16.67 0.37
CA GLY A 97 5.30 17.86 1.17
C GLY A 97 4.24 17.63 2.24
N THR A 98 3.77 16.40 2.44
CA THR A 98 2.89 16.03 3.57
C THR A 98 3.52 16.44 4.89
N GLU A 99 2.70 16.99 5.78
CA GLU A 99 3.12 17.52 7.08
C GLU A 99 2.87 16.47 8.18
N PHE A 100 3.88 16.27 9.01
CA PHE A 100 3.84 15.38 10.17
C PHE A 100 4.26 16.11 11.43
N ALA A 101 3.71 15.70 12.57
CA ALA A 101 4.28 16.08 13.86
C ALA A 101 5.62 15.35 14.09
N PRO A 102 6.53 15.93 14.90
CA PRO A 102 7.77 15.24 15.28
C PRO A 102 7.53 13.82 15.84
N ASN A 103 8.42 12.89 15.50
CA ASN A 103 8.37 11.50 15.95
C ASN A 103 7.09 10.72 15.55
N THR A 104 6.34 11.19 14.56
CA THR A 104 5.18 10.46 14.02
C THR A 104 5.62 9.22 13.27
N ASP A 105 5.05 8.08 13.62
CA ASP A 105 5.19 6.79 12.89
C ASP A 105 4.28 6.81 11.66
N PHE A 106 4.79 6.43 10.49
CA PHE A 106 4.02 6.35 9.26
C PHE A 106 4.64 5.36 8.27
N ASP A 107 3.83 4.84 7.36
CA ASP A 107 4.29 4.02 6.24
C ASP A 107 4.45 4.88 5.00
N ALA A 108 5.58 4.75 4.31
CA ALA A 108 5.74 5.26 2.96
C ALA A 108 5.47 4.13 1.96
N VAL A 109 4.54 4.36 1.05
CA VAL A 109 4.11 3.39 0.03
C VAL A 109 4.35 3.97 -1.35
N TRP A 110 5.15 3.30 -2.17
CA TRP A 110 5.32 3.61 -3.59
C TRP A 110 4.73 2.48 -4.43
N ARG A 111 3.78 2.80 -5.28
CA ARG A 111 3.29 1.89 -6.30
C ARG A 111 4.10 2.09 -7.56
N VAL A 112 4.88 1.09 -7.94
CA VAL A 112 5.72 1.11 -9.14
C VAL A 112 5.27 0.05 -10.14
N ARG A 113 5.45 0.33 -11.43
CA ARG A 113 5.16 -0.59 -12.52
C ARG A 113 6.46 -1.01 -13.21
N ASN A 114 6.59 -2.30 -13.48
CA ASN A 114 7.66 -2.82 -14.30
C ASN A 114 7.43 -2.41 -15.77
N THR A 115 8.23 -1.48 -16.27
CA THR A 115 8.20 -1.03 -17.67
C THR A 115 9.35 -1.62 -18.47
N GLY A 116 10.25 -2.37 -17.84
CA GLY A 116 11.35 -3.07 -18.47
C GLY A 116 10.91 -4.30 -19.29
N THR A 117 11.88 -4.98 -19.88
CA THR A 117 11.61 -6.22 -20.65
C THR A 117 11.78 -7.47 -19.80
N ALA A 118 12.57 -7.42 -18.73
CA ALA A 118 12.78 -8.52 -17.79
C ALA A 118 11.76 -8.50 -16.64
N ALA A 119 11.37 -9.68 -16.17
CA ALA A 119 10.62 -9.81 -14.92
C ALA A 119 11.51 -9.48 -13.72
N TRP A 120 10.93 -8.94 -12.68
CA TRP A 120 11.59 -8.72 -11.39
C TRP A 120 11.36 -9.96 -10.52
N ASP A 121 12.45 -10.59 -10.12
CA ASP A 121 12.44 -11.80 -9.27
C ASP A 121 12.56 -11.38 -7.80
N GLU A 122 11.63 -11.84 -6.97
CA GLU A 122 11.58 -11.57 -5.52
C GLU A 122 12.87 -11.97 -4.79
N ASN A 123 13.56 -13.03 -5.26
CA ASN A 123 14.79 -13.51 -4.65
C ASN A 123 16.07 -12.82 -5.18
N GLY A 124 15.93 -11.98 -6.20
CA GLY A 124 17.07 -11.33 -6.86
C GLY A 124 17.04 -9.81 -6.84
N ILE A 125 15.98 -9.21 -6.29
CA ILE A 125 15.80 -7.76 -6.25
C ILE A 125 15.43 -7.31 -4.86
N ASP A 126 16.19 -6.35 -4.35
CA ASP A 126 15.96 -5.68 -3.07
C ASP A 126 15.42 -4.27 -3.30
N PHE A 127 14.64 -3.79 -2.33
CA PHE A 127 14.27 -2.38 -2.22
C PHE A 127 15.12 -1.74 -1.13
N ALA A 128 16.06 -0.88 -1.51
CA ALA A 128 17.11 -0.40 -0.63
C ALA A 128 17.13 1.13 -0.50
N TYR A 129 17.47 1.60 0.70
CA TYR A 129 17.78 3.01 0.95
C TYR A 129 19.04 3.42 0.17
N VAL A 130 18.95 4.58 -0.50
CA VAL A 130 20.04 5.14 -1.29
C VAL A 130 20.64 6.35 -0.57
N SER A 131 19.83 7.35 -0.24
CA SER A 131 20.35 8.61 0.32
C SER A 131 19.25 9.44 1.00
N GLY A 132 19.64 10.55 1.62
CA GLY A 132 18.78 11.51 2.27
C GLY A 132 18.70 11.32 3.79
N ARG A 133 17.62 11.82 4.42
CA ARG A 133 17.42 11.66 5.85
C ARG A 133 17.01 10.22 6.18
N LYS A 134 17.69 9.59 7.11
CA LYS A 134 17.32 8.26 7.61
C LYS A 134 16.07 8.38 8.48
N MET A 135 14.92 8.07 7.91
CA MET A 135 13.62 8.03 8.60
C MET A 135 13.10 6.59 8.75
N HIS A 136 13.73 5.65 8.08
CA HIS A 136 13.34 4.24 7.99
C HIS A 136 13.84 3.42 9.19
N LYS A 137 13.08 2.39 9.56
CA LYS A 137 13.45 1.40 10.59
C LYS A 137 14.41 0.34 10.02
N ARG A 138 14.29 0.00 8.75
CA ARG A 138 15.15 -0.96 8.03
C ARG A 138 15.65 -0.32 6.73
N ALA A 139 16.89 -0.57 6.38
CA ALA A 139 17.52 0.04 5.19
C ALA A 139 17.36 -0.79 3.90
N VAL A 140 16.93 -2.04 4.01
CA VAL A 140 16.73 -2.97 2.89
C VAL A 140 15.50 -3.84 3.17
N TYR A 141 14.71 -4.05 2.15
CA TYR A 141 13.55 -4.95 2.11
C TYR A 141 13.67 -5.85 0.89
N ASP A 142 13.31 -7.12 1.03
CA ASP A 142 13.16 -8.01 -0.11
C ASP A 142 11.95 -7.56 -0.94
N LEU A 143 11.96 -7.85 -2.23
CA LEU A 143 10.78 -7.59 -3.06
C LEU A 143 9.66 -8.54 -2.60
N PRO A 144 8.44 -8.04 -2.31
CA PRO A 144 7.41 -8.88 -1.69
C PRO A 144 6.82 -9.94 -2.62
N ASP A 145 6.98 -9.82 -3.93
CA ASP A 145 6.46 -10.77 -4.93
C ASP A 145 7.17 -10.56 -6.28
N ASN A 146 7.08 -11.55 -7.16
CA ASN A 146 7.56 -11.44 -8.54
C ASN A 146 6.71 -10.45 -9.34
N VAL A 147 7.36 -9.62 -10.19
CA VAL A 147 6.66 -8.60 -10.98
C VAL A 147 6.99 -8.76 -12.45
N ASN A 148 6.05 -9.30 -13.22
CA ASN A 148 6.22 -9.44 -14.67
C ASN A 148 6.15 -8.10 -15.38
N LYS A 149 6.61 -8.07 -16.64
CA LYS A 149 6.48 -6.89 -17.50
C LYS A 149 5.04 -6.38 -17.53
N GLY A 150 4.90 -5.09 -17.21
CA GLY A 150 3.61 -4.39 -17.20
C GLY A 150 2.81 -4.52 -15.89
N GLU A 151 3.22 -5.36 -14.96
CA GLU A 151 2.63 -5.47 -13.63
C GLU A 151 3.11 -4.37 -12.69
N SER A 152 2.40 -4.20 -11.59
CA SER A 152 2.72 -3.18 -10.57
C SER A 152 2.76 -3.79 -9.20
N ILE A 153 3.62 -3.25 -8.34
CA ILE A 153 3.80 -3.67 -6.96
C ILE A 153 3.81 -2.46 -6.03
N ASN A 154 3.40 -2.66 -4.79
CA ASN A 154 3.56 -1.67 -3.73
C ASN A 154 4.82 -1.98 -2.93
N LEU A 155 5.67 -0.98 -2.81
CA LEU A 155 6.88 -1.00 -1.99
C LEU A 155 6.58 -0.19 -0.72
N VAL A 156 6.68 -0.83 0.44
CA VAL A 156 6.29 -0.24 1.72
C VAL A 156 7.50 -0.14 2.63
N VAL A 157 7.68 1.01 3.28
CA VAL A 157 8.75 1.26 4.24
C VAL A 157 8.19 1.90 5.49
N ASP A 158 8.39 1.25 6.63
CA ASP A 158 8.14 1.83 7.96
C ASP A 158 9.07 3.00 8.23
N MET A 159 8.52 4.17 8.51
CA MET A 159 9.26 5.40 8.76
C MET A 159 8.82 6.10 10.03
N VAL A 160 9.73 6.90 10.57
CA VAL A 160 9.47 7.81 11.68
C VAL A 160 9.89 9.22 11.27
N ALA A 161 8.99 10.19 11.41
CA ALA A 161 9.30 11.58 11.17
C ALA A 161 10.39 12.06 12.15
N PRO A 162 11.38 12.85 11.69
CA PRO A 162 12.41 13.42 12.57
C PRO A 162 11.84 14.23 13.73
N GLU A 163 12.61 14.35 14.79
CA GLU A 163 12.25 15.14 15.96
C GLU A 163 12.25 16.65 15.67
N GLU A 164 13.18 17.10 14.83
CA GLU A 164 13.37 18.52 14.53
C GLU A 164 12.44 18.97 13.40
N ASN A 165 11.89 20.18 13.54
CA ASN A 165 11.12 20.80 12.46
C ASN A 165 11.99 21.05 11.23
N GLY A 166 11.44 20.77 10.04
CA GLY A 166 12.20 20.94 8.81
C GLY A 166 11.57 20.23 7.62
N THR A 167 12.25 20.32 6.48
CA THR A 167 11.90 19.56 5.27
C THR A 167 12.92 18.47 5.06
N TYR A 168 12.46 17.23 4.93
CA TYR A 168 13.31 16.05 4.86
C TYR A 168 12.99 15.25 3.61
N LYS A 169 14.06 14.87 2.91
CA LYS A 169 13.98 14.02 1.71
C LYS A 169 14.68 12.69 1.96
N VAL A 170 14.10 11.61 1.44
CA VAL A 170 14.70 10.28 1.40
C VAL A 170 14.58 9.71 -0.01
N VAL A 171 15.56 8.94 -0.43
CA VAL A 171 15.61 8.29 -1.75
C VAL A 171 15.81 6.79 -1.55
N TRP A 172 15.00 6.01 -2.24
CA TRP A 172 15.04 4.56 -2.29
C TRP A 172 15.18 4.07 -3.72
N SER A 173 15.66 2.85 -3.90
CA SER A 173 15.76 2.25 -5.22
C SER A 173 15.53 0.74 -5.18
N LEU A 174 14.93 0.19 -6.23
CA LEU A 174 15.06 -1.23 -6.52
C LEU A 174 16.48 -1.50 -7.01
N ARG A 175 17.06 -2.60 -6.53
CA ARG A 175 18.45 -2.99 -6.74
C ARG A 175 18.55 -4.44 -7.14
N ARG A 176 19.34 -4.74 -8.18
CA ARG A 176 19.67 -6.09 -8.60
C ARG A 176 21.19 -6.27 -8.61
N GLY A 177 21.70 -7.18 -7.76
CA GLY A 177 23.13 -7.47 -7.72
C GLY A 177 24.00 -6.24 -7.46
N GLY A 178 23.52 -5.27 -6.66
CA GLY A 178 24.21 -4.02 -6.34
C GLY A 178 23.98 -2.87 -7.33
N ASN A 179 23.27 -3.06 -8.42
CA ASN A 179 22.95 -2.01 -9.40
C ASN A 179 21.52 -1.46 -9.17
N ASP A 180 21.42 -0.18 -8.89
CA ASP A 180 20.16 0.54 -8.74
C ASP A 180 19.52 0.80 -10.10
N PHE A 181 18.21 0.57 -10.25
CA PHE A 181 17.53 0.78 -11.54
C PHE A 181 16.18 1.50 -11.46
N CYS A 182 15.58 1.63 -10.27
CA CYS A 182 14.28 2.24 -10.07
C CYS A 182 14.29 3.12 -8.83
N HIS A 183 14.59 4.39 -9.01
CA HIS A 183 14.63 5.35 -7.92
C HIS A 183 13.25 5.94 -7.65
N VAL A 184 12.89 5.99 -6.38
CA VAL A 184 11.72 6.70 -5.86
C VAL A 184 12.16 7.57 -4.69
N ASP A 185 11.48 8.67 -4.47
CA ASP A 185 11.80 9.56 -3.37
C ASP A 185 10.53 10.03 -2.64
N LEU A 186 10.72 10.50 -1.43
CA LEU A 186 9.69 11.12 -0.63
C LEU A 186 10.27 12.33 0.08
N THR A 187 9.53 13.42 0.02
CA THR A 187 9.82 14.65 0.76
C THR A 187 8.68 14.92 1.74
N ILE A 188 9.00 15.05 3.03
CA ILE A 188 8.03 15.41 4.08
C ILE A 188 8.41 16.72 4.75
N LYS A 189 7.45 17.33 5.44
CA LYS A 189 7.67 18.48 6.33
C LYS A 189 7.33 18.08 7.76
N VAL A 190 8.18 18.46 8.73
CA VAL A 190 7.93 18.28 10.14
C VAL A 190 7.66 19.66 10.75
N LYS A 191 6.55 19.80 11.47
CA LYS A 191 6.11 21.04 12.10
C LYS A 191 5.61 20.83 13.52
#